data_f1f0c0d09f96368d9203d523c15f9a16
#
_entry.id   f1f0c0d09f96368d9203d523c15f9a16
#
_cell.length_a   1.000
_cell.length_b   1.000
_cell.length_c   1.000
_cell.angle_alpha   90.00
_cell.angle_beta   90.00
_cell.angle_gamma   90.00
#
_symmetry.space_group_name_H-M   'P 1'
#
loop_
_entity.id
_entity.type
_entity.pdbx_description
1 polymer ?
#
loop_
_entity_poly.entity_id
_entity_poly.type
_entity_poly.pdbx_seq_one_letter_code
_entity_poly.pdbx_strand_id
1 'polypeptide(L)'
;MAETLISPGVLTRENDISFIAPAALEAGAAIIGPAVKGPVETPTLVTSYGEYSRIFGTTFTSGSTKQEFLTSIAVKSYFGNGGNSVLMTRVVTGSFGAADATHISASSDGGSTPFTLQTLGKGAIYNSSGSENSDGSLVNGTADNLRWEIANVSNAKGTFTLNVRRGDDNQKNKVVLESFTNLSLDPETDNYIEKVIGNQTKTLNTSEDPAFVSSTGEYVNRSKYIRVASVSRQTLNYIGNDGTIRVASASGSLPIAQSGSFESATGANVVGGDNYFSDISTRSQGLTGGCYTNAISLLGNKDEYVFNIISVPGLTRASHGTQVDSIISLAEERGDCIAVVDLVNYGTSVANAAAAADSVNS
;
A
#
# COMPACT_ATOMS: atom_id res chain seq x y z
N MET A 1 -33.26 -15.64 -24.39
CA MET A 1 -33.76 -15.90 -25.78
C MET A 1 -32.97 -14.97 -26.69
N ALA A 2 -32.25 -15.53 -27.65
CA ALA A 2 -31.54 -14.72 -28.63
C ALA A 2 -32.57 -14.23 -29.69
N GLU A 3 -32.74 -12.92 -29.78
CA GLU A 3 -33.54 -12.30 -30.83
C GLU A 3 -32.82 -12.43 -32.16
N THR A 4 -33.47 -13.11 -33.11
CA THR A 4 -32.97 -13.22 -34.48
C THR A 4 -33.42 -11.98 -35.27
N LEU A 5 -32.47 -11.12 -35.64
CA LEU A 5 -32.74 -9.98 -36.52
C LEU A 5 -33.11 -10.47 -37.94
N ILE A 6 -34.32 -10.20 -38.40
CA ILE A 6 -34.85 -10.67 -39.70
C ILE A 6 -34.70 -9.60 -40.79
N SER A 7 -34.28 -8.38 -40.49
CA SER A 7 -34.10 -7.31 -41.48
C SER A 7 -32.90 -6.40 -41.12
N PRO A 8 -32.26 -5.72 -42.10
CA PRO A 8 -31.18 -4.81 -41.81
C PRO A 8 -31.69 -3.64 -40.98
N GLY A 9 -31.25 -3.59 -39.74
CA GLY A 9 -31.57 -2.53 -38.79
C GLY A 9 -30.30 -2.10 -38.02
N VAL A 10 -30.34 -0.89 -37.50
CA VAL A 10 -29.26 -0.39 -36.60
C VAL A 10 -29.52 -0.95 -35.23
N LEU A 11 -28.65 -1.82 -34.75
CA LEU A 11 -28.67 -2.26 -33.34
C LEU A 11 -27.82 -1.30 -32.52
N THR A 12 -28.45 -0.47 -31.73
CA THR A 12 -27.75 0.34 -30.71
C THR A 12 -27.65 -0.49 -29.43
N ARG A 13 -26.45 -0.82 -29.03
CA ARG A 13 -26.19 -1.42 -27.75
C ARG A 13 -25.74 -0.30 -26.81
N GLU A 14 -26.57 0.03 -25.86
CA GLU A 14 -26.17 0.93 -24.77
C GLU A 14 -25.22 0.15 -23.84
N ASN A 15 -23.98 0.59 -23.79
CA ASN A 15 -23.01 0.08 -22.81
C ASN A 15 -22.97 1.13 -21.69
N ASP A 16 -23.65 0.84 -20.60
CA ASP A 16 -23.57 1.68 -19.40
C ASP A 16 -22.15 1.54 -18.82
N ILE A 17 -21.32 2.54 -19.11
CA ILE A 17 -19.99 2.73 -18.52
C ILE A 17 -20.06 3.66 -17.29
N SER A 18 -21.25 3.93 -16.75
CA SER A 18 -21.33 4.65 -15.48
C SER A 18 -20.63 3.81 -14.40
N PHE A 19 -19.48 4.30 -13.98
CA PHE A 19 -18.81 3.82 -12.80
C PHE A 19 -19.72 4.18 -11.62
N ILE A 20 -20.42 3.19 -11.07
CA ILE A 20 -21.06 3.36 -9.77
C ILE A 20 -19.90 3.51 -8.78
N ALA A 21 -19.58 4.76 -8.45
CA ALA A 21 -18.68 5.02 -7.33
C ALA A 21 -19.23 4.22 -6.14
N PRO A 22 -18.43 3.34 -5.51
CA PRO A 22 -18.88 2.67 -4.30
C PRO A 22 -19.41 3.74 -3.36
N ALA A 23 -20.59 3.51 -2.78
CA ALA A 23 -21.18 4.43 -1.82
C ALA A 23 -20.10 4.84 -0.85
N ALA A 24 -19.96 6.15 -0.61
CA ALA A 24 -18.97 6.67 0.32
C ALA A 24 -19.10 5.84 1.61
N LEU A 25 -18.04 5.14 1.97
CA LEU A 25 -17.96 4.44 3.25
C LEU A 25 -18.31 5.47 4.33
N GLU A 26 -19.17 5.09 5.27
CA GLU A 26 -19.51 5.95 6.40
C GLU A 26 -18.24 6.60 6.94
N ALA A 27 -18.27 7.91 7.11
CA ALA A 27 -17.13 8.71 7.48
C ALA A 27 -16.42 8.12 8.70
N GLY A 28 -15.17 7.70 8.51
CA GLY A 28 -14.34 7.07 9.53
C GLY A 28 -13.35 8.04 10.14
N ALA A 29 -12.33 7.52 10.79
CA ALA A 29 -11.24 8.33 11.33
C ALA A 29 -10.08 8.45 10.33
N ALA A 30 -9.50 9.64 10.17
CA ALA A 30 -8.20 9.84 9.55
C ALA A 30 -7.11 9.82 10.63
N ILE A 31 -6.12 8.96 10.47
CA ILE A 31 -4.99 8.82 11.39
C ILE A 31 -3.69 9.02 10.63
N ILE A 32 -2.90 10.01 11.07
CA ILE A 32 -1.58 10.32 10.50
C ILE A 32 -0.52 9.87 11.49
N GLY A 33 0.45 9.10 11.05
CA GLY A 33 1.55 8.70 11.91
C GLY A 33 2.48 7.67 11.29
N PRO A 34 3.54 7.27 12.01
CA PRO A 34 4.46 6.23 11.55
C PRO A 34 3.81 4.85 11.58
N ALA A 35 4.28 3.98 10.70
CA ALA A 35 3.93 2.57 10.67
C ALA A 35 5.14 1.73 10.30
N VAL A 36 5.11 0.44 10.62
CA VAL A 36 6.22 -0.49 10.38
C VAL A 36 6.53 -0.64 8.90
N LYS A 37 5.50 -0.71 8.06
CA LYS A 37 5.60 -0.89 6.61
C LYS A 37 4.42 -0.21 5.91
N GLY A 38 4.26 -0.41 4.63
CA GLY A 38 3.12 0.07 3.85
C GLY A 38 3.43 1.29 2.98
N PRO A 39 2.43 1.78 2.24
CA PRO A 39 2.56 2.98 1.42
C PRO A 39 2.94 4.21 2.26
N VAL A 40 3.76 5.08 1.71
CA VAL A 40 4.21 6.32 2.36
C VAL A 40 3.50 7.49 1.72
N GLU A 41 3.00 8.42 2.54
CA GLU A 41 2.30 9.65 2.11
C GLU A 41 1.14 9.40 1.14
N THR A 42 0.52 8.24 1.28
CA THR A 42 -0.62 7.85 0.45
C THR A 42 -1.74 7.41 1.38
N PRO A 43 -2.82 8.20 1.52
CA PRO A 43 -3.95 7.83 2.35
C PRO A 43 -4.53 6.50 1.89
N THR A 44 -4.61 5.55 2.81
CA THR A 44 -5.03 4.18 2.53
C THR A 44 -6.17 3.82 3.46
N LEU A 45 -7.32 3.49 2.88
CA LEU A 45 -8.49 3.07 3.65
C LEU A 45 -8.30 1.64 4.15
N VAL A 46 -8.53 1.44 5.44
CA VAL A 46 -8.57 0.13 6.09
C VAL A 46 -9.88 -0.02 6.87
N THR A 47 -10.50 -1.20 6.80
CA THR A 47 -11.82 -1.48 7.35
C THR A 47 -11.77 -2.41 8.57
N SER A 48 -10.59 -2.85 8.95
CA SER A 48 -10.36 -3.66 10.15
C SER A 48 -8.92 -3.57 10.64
N TYR A 49 -8.71 -3.85 11.94
CA TYR A 49 -7.35 -3.94 12.48
C TYR A 49 -6.53 -5.07 11.84
N GLY A 50 -7.18 -6.18 11.43
CA GLY A 50 -6.51 -7.26 10.71
C GLY A 50 -5.99 -6.82 9.33
N GLU A 51 -6.73 -5.98 8.63
CA GLU A 51 -6.30 -5.38 7.37
C GLU A 51 -5.15 -4.38 7.60
N TYR A 52 -5.29 -3.49 8.60
CA TYR A 52 -4.21 -2.61 9.03
C TYR A 52 -2.91 -3.37 9.31
N SER A 53 -2.98 -4.43 10.11
CA SER A 53 -1.82 -5.25 10.47
C SER A 53 -1.10 -5.85 9.26
N ARG A 54 -1.85 -6.26 8.24
CA ARG A 54 -1.27 -6.83 7.01
C ARG A 54 -0.58 -5.78 6.15
N ILE A 55 -1.18 -4.59 6.03
CA ILE A 55 -0.66 -3.50 5.16
C ILE A 55 0.44 -2.72 5.88
N PHE A 56 0.21 -2.32 7.13
CA PHE A 56 1.08 -1.39 7.87
C PHE A 56 1.97 -2.05 8.93
N GLY A 57 1.73 -3.32 9.25
CA GLY A 57 2.41 -4.02 10.33
C GLY A 57 1.94 -3.56 11.71
N THR A 58 2.43 -4.21 12.75
CA THR A 58 2.07 -3.86 14.14
C THR A 58 3.27 -3.56 14.98
N THR A 59 4.22 -4.48 15.04
CA THR A 59 5.42 -4.40 15.88
C THR A 59 6.67 -4.57 15.04
N PHE A 60 7.74 -3.96 15.49
CA PHE A 60 9.08 -4.14 14.91
C PHE A 60 10.11 -4.29 16.04
N THR A 61 11.30 -4.79 15.69
CA THR A 61 12.39 -4.95 16.64
C THR A 61 13.39 -3.83 16.43
N SER A 62 13.67 -3.06 17.48
CA SER A 62 14.75 -2.08 17.52
C SER A 62 15.75 -2.49 18.61
N GLY A 63 16.98 -2.83 18.20
CA GLY A 63 17.93 -3.46 19.11
C GLY A 63 17.40 -4.81 19.60
N SER A 64 17.37 -5.02 20.91
CA SER A 64 16.83 -6.25 21.53
C SER A 64 15.38 -6.09 22.01
N THR A 65 14.73 -4.96 21.71
CA THR A 65 13.40 -4.62 22.25
C THR A 65 12.35 -4.63 21.13
N LYS A 66 11.21 -5.26 21.41
CA LYS A 66 10.04 -5.21 20.54
C LYS A 66 9.29 -3.90 20.81
N GLN A 67 9.03 -3.15 19.75
CA GLN A 67 8.39 -1.85 19.78
C GLN A 67 7.07 -1.87 18.99
N GLU A 68 6.14 -0.99 19.34
CA GLU A 68 4.90 -0.75 18.62
C GLU A 68 4.65 0.75 18.50
N PHE A 69 4.25 1.22 17.31
CA PHE A 69 3.93 2.62 17.10
C PHE A 69 2.61 3.00 17.78
N LEU A 70 2.55 4.20 18.36
CA LEU A 70 1.31 4.74 18.96
C LEU A 70 0.16 4.78 17.92
N THR A 71 0.48 4.99 16.67
CA THR A 71 -0.46 4.89 15.54
C THR A 71 -1.14 3.52 15.48
N SER A 72 -0.38 2.42 15.62
CA SER A 72 -0.93 1.06 15.64
C SER A 72 -1.85 0.84 16.84
N ILE A 73 -1.46 1.35 18.01
CA ILE A 73 -2.26 1.27 19.24
C ILE A 73 -3.57 2.06 19.10
N ALA A 74 -3.50 3.28 18.51
CA ALA A 74 -4.67 4.11 18.26
C ALA A 74 -5.66 3.43 17.29
N VAL A 75 -5.17 2.90 16.16
CA VAL A 75 -5.98 2.17 15.18
C VAL A 75 -6.62 0.93 15.82
N LYS A 76 -5.84 0.17 16.61
CA LYS A 76 -6.36 -1.00 17.34
C LYS A 76 -7.47 -0.62 18.31
N SER A 77 -7.28 0.46 19.07
CA SER A 77 -8.26 0.97 20.02
C SER A 77 -9.52 1.47 19.32
N TYR A 78 -9.38 2.17 18.19
CA TYR A 78 -10.50 2.66 17.41
C TYR A 78 -11.39 1.51 16.93
N PHE A 79 -10.83 0.49 16.28
CA PHE A 79 -11.60 -0.68 15.85
C PHE A 79 -12.13 -1.50 17.04
N GLY A 80 -11.38 -1.59 18.14
CA GLY A 80 -11.81 -2.29 19.37
C GLY A 80 -13.01 -1.62 20.05
N ASN A 81 -13.23 -0.33 19.81
CA ASN A 81 -14.38 0.43 20.34
C ASN A 81 -15.50 0.63 19.28
N GLY A 82 -15.52 -0.16 18.23
CA GLY A 82 -16.61 -0.18 17.27
C GLY A 82 -16.43 0.75 16.08
N GLY A 83 -15.22 1.30 15.86
CA GLY A 83 -14.90 2.02 14.63
C GLY A 83 -15.03 1.14 13.39
N ASN A 84 -15.49 1.69 12.28
CA ASN A 84 -15.80 0.96 11.05
C ASN A 84 -14.72 1.10 9.96
N SER A 85 -14.06 2.26 9.89
CA SER A 85 -13.03 2.53 8.88
C SER A 85 -12.00 3.54 9.36
N VAL A 86 -10.75 3.37 8.91
CA VAL A 86 -9.64 4.31 9.16
C VAL A 86 -8.96 4.65 7.85
N LEU A 87 -8.84 5.95 7.57
CA LEU A 87 -7.99 6.47 6.51
C LEU A 87 -6.58 6.68 7.09
N MET A 88 -5.72 5.70 6.90
CA MET A 88 -4.36 5.72 7.43
C MET A 88 -3.40 6.42 6.47
N THR A 89 -2.68 7.44 6.95
CA THR A 89 -1.60 8.10 6.22
C THR A 89 -0.28 7.88 6.94
N ARG A 90 0.58 7.02 6.37
CA ARG A 90 1.91 6.76 6.92
C ARG A 90 2.85 7.89 6.58
N VAL A 91 3.50 8.44 7.59
CA VAL A 91 4.58 9.43 7.48
C VAL A 91 5.93 8.81 7.86
N VAL A 92 6.99 9.30 7.25
CA VAL A 92 8.36 8.81 7.43
C VAL A 92 9.37 9.97 7.42
N THR A 93 10.54 9.74 8.01
CA THR A 93 11.68 10.67 7.93
C THR A 93 12.67 10.20 6.87
N GLY A 94 13.01 11.05 5.91
CA GLY A 94 13.94 10.73 4.83
C GLY A 94 13.29 10.06 3.63
N SER A 95 14.12 9.53 2.73
CA SER A 95 13.69 8.91 1.47
C SER A 95 13.36 7.44 1.68
N PHE A 96 12.19 7.02 1.20
CA PHE A 96 11.74 5.63 1.20
C PHE A 96 11.46 5.16 -0.23
N GLY A 97 12.10 4.06 -0.63
CA GLY A 97 11.89 3.39 -1.91
C GLY A 97 11.13 2.08 -1.75
N ALA A 98 10.38 1.70 -2.78
CA ALA A 98 9.74 0.40 -2.89
C ALA A 98 10.76 -0.70 -3.19
N ALA A 99 10.41 -1.96 -2.92
CA ALA A 99 11.22 -3.11 -3.29
C ALA A 99 10.80 -3.63 -4.68
N ASP A 100 11.79 -4.03 -5.46
CA ASP A 100 11.60 -4.69 -6.74
C ASP A 100 11.65 -6.21 -6.55
N ALA A 101 10.88 -6.94 -7.35
CA ALA A 101 10.95 -8.40 -7.36
C ALA A 101 12.35 -8.83 -7.81
N THR A 102 12.89 -9.84 -7.17
CA THR A 102 14.05 -10.57 -7.67
C THR A 102 13.79 -11.09 -9.08
N HIS A 103 14.84 -11.43 -9.81
CA HIS A 103 14.72 -11.77 -11.22
C HIS A 103 13.67 -12.85 -11.51
N ILE A 104 12.70 -12.49 -12.36
CA ILE A 104 11.67 -13.40 -12.88
C ILE A 104 12.16 -13.91 -14.24
N SER A 105 12.39 -15.22 -14.35
CA SER A 105 12.95 -15.82 -15.57
C SER A 105 11.88 -16.21 -16.57
N ALA A 106 12.14 -16.01 -17.85
CA ALA A 106 11.33 -16.52 -18.95
C ALA A 106 11.74 -17.95 -19.33
N SER A 107 10.87 -18.67 -20.06
CA SER A 107 11.06 -20.10 -20.34
C SER A 107 12.16 -20.41 -21.36
N SER A 108 12.47 -19.52 -22.32
CA SER A 108 13.41 -19.86 -23.43
C SER A 108 14.73 -19.11 -23.43
N ASP A 109 14.85 -18.02 -22.67
CA ASP A 109 16.09 -17.23 -22.66
C ASP A 109 16.64 -17.19 -21.26
N GLY A 110 17.62 -18.02 -20.95
CA GLY A 110 18.26 -18.10 -19.65
C GLY A 110 18.78 -16.78 -19.11
N GLY A 111 17.90 -15.89 -18.75
CA GLY A 111 18.22 -14.60 -18.16
C GLY A 111 17.33 -13.43 -18.54
N SER A 112 16.33 -13.56 -19.43
CA SER A 112 15.43 -12.45 -19.71
C SER A 112 14.25 -12.42 -18.74
N THR A 113 13.91 -11.21 -18.28
CA THR A 113 12.79 -10.95 -17.39
C THR A 113 11.55 -10.56 -18.21
N PRO A 114 10.47 -11.37 -18.20
CA PRO A 114 9.28 -11.06 -18.99
C PRO A 114 8.51 -9.85 -18.46
N PHE A 115 8.48 -9.67 -17.15
CA PHE A 115 7.89 -8.52 -16.47
C PHE A 115 8.56 -8.31 -15.11
N THR A 116 8.41 -7.13 -14.56
CA THR A 116 8.92 -6.78 -13.23
C THR A 116 7.76 -6.39 -12.31
N LEU A 117 7.87 -6.75 -11.04
CA LEU A 117 6.93 -6.40 -9.99
C LEU A 117 7.61 -5.47 -8.99
N GLN A 118 6.83 -4.61 -8.36
CA GLN A 118 7.29 -3.71 -7.31
C GLN A 118 6.28 -3.69 -6.17
N THR A 119 6.75 -3.56 -4.93
CA THR A 119 5.89 -3.42 -3.77
C THR A 119 5.21 -2.04 -3.76
N LEU A 120 3.95 -1.98 -3.31
CA LEU A 120 3.28 -0.71 -3.04
C LEU A 120 3.79 -0.08 -1.74
N GLY A 121 4.16 -0.91 -0.78
CA GLY A 121 4.80 -0.45 0.44
C GLY A 121 6.27 -0.09 0.20
N LYS A 122 6.77 0.88 0.98
CA LYS A 122 8.14 1.39 0.88
C LYS A 122 8.91 1.14 2.17
N GLY A 123 10.22 0.94 2.05
CA GLY A 123 11.15 0.75 3.17
C GLY A 123 11.94 -0.54 3.12
N ALA A 124 13.15 -0.51 3.66
CA ALA A 124 14.10 -1.64 3.65
C ALA A 124 13.56 -2.92 4.34
N ILE A 125 12.46 -2.81 5.10
CA ILE A 125 11.80 -3.96 5.73
C ILE A 125 11.24 -4.97 4.71
N TYR A 126 11.00 -4.53 3.47
CA TYR A 126 10.55 -5.42 2.39
C TYR A 126 11.67 -6.24 1.76
N ASN A 127 12.94 -5.90 2.02
CA ASN A 127 14.06 -6.59 1.43
C ASN A 127 14.24 -8.01 1.99
N SER A 128 14.51 -8.94 1.10
CA SER A 128 14.98 -10.28 1.42
C SER A 128 16.00 -10.72 0.37
N SER A 129 16.96 -11.54 0.75
CA SER A 129 18.07 -11.95 -0.13
C SER A 129 17.66 -12.86 -1.29
N GLY A 130 16.43 -13.33 -1.37
CA GLY A 130 15.98 -14.29 -2.37
C GLY A 130 16.53 -15.72 -2.16
N SER A 131 17.49 -15.90 -1.28
CA SER A 131 18.04 -17.22 -0.94
C SER A 131 17.04 -18.00 -0.11
N GLU A 132 16.84 -19.27 -0.46
CA GLU A 132 15.96 -20.19 0.25
C GLU A 132 16.72 -21.23 1.05
N ASN A 133 16.20 -21.58 2.22
CA ASN A 133 16.63 -22.73 3.01
C ASN A 133 16.12 -24.03 2.37
N SER A 134 16.55 -25.17 2.87
CA SER A 134 16.17 -26.50 2.37
C SER A 134 14.66 -26.80 2.46
N ASP A 135 13.93 -26.10 3.32
CA ASP A 135 12.48 -26.21 3.45
C ASP A 135 11.70 -25.22 2.57
N GLY A 136 12.42 -24.41 1.77
CA GLY A 136 11.88 -23.39 0.89
C GLY A 136 11.44 -22.10 1.59
N SER A 137 11.81 -21.90 2.86
CA SER A 137 11.69 -20.61 3.52
C SER A 137 12.79 -19.65 3.07
N LEU A 138 12.49 -18.34 3.00
CA LEU A 138 13.52 -17.33 2.74
C LEU A 138 14.46 -17.20 3.94
N VAL A 139 15.77 -17.07 3.69
CA VAL A 139 16.78 -16.91 4.75
C VAL A 139 16.49 -15.70 5.65
N ASN A 140 16.07 -14.59 5.06
CA ASN A 140 15.69 -13.36 5.76
C ASN A 140 14.17 -13.11 5.69
N GLY A 141 13.38 -14.19 5.65
CA GLY A 141 11.93 -14.12 5.60
C GLY A 141 11.35 -13.67 6.93
N THR A 142 10.47 -12.70 6.89
CA THR A 142 9.73 -12.19 8.04
C THR A 142 8.23 -12.06 7.72
N ALA A 143 7.41 -11.84 8.73
CA ALA A 143 5.99 -11.55 8.54
C ALA A 143 5.75 -10.20 7.84
N ASP A 144 6.77 -9.34 7.74
CA ASP A 144 6.65 -7.99 7.21
C ASP A 144 7.11 -7.86 5.77
N ASN A 145 7.98 -8.75 5.28
CA ASN A 145 8.35 -8.76 3.88
C ASN A 145 7.46 -9.70 3.04
N LEU A 146 7.60 -9.61 1.74
CA LEU A 146 6.81 -10.34 0.77
C LEU A 146 7.68 -11.29 -0.04
N ARG A 147 7.06 -12.30 -0.61
CA ARG A 147 7.62 -13.11 -1.68
C ARG A 147 6.59 -13.30 -2.79
N TRP A 148 7.07 -13.53 -3.99
CA TRP A 148 6.23 -13.83 -5.14
C TRP A 148 6.42 -15.28 -5.57
N GLU A 149 5.38 -15.87 -6.16
CA GLU A 149 5.42 -17.22 -6.74
C GLU A 149 4.65 -17.26 -8.05
N ILE A 150 5.27 -17.79 -9.08
CA ILE A 150 4.64 -18.09 -10.35
C ILE A 150 4.33 -19.57 -10.39
N ALA A 151 3.09 -19.91 -10.67
CA ALA A 151 2.57 -21.27 -10.72
C ALA A 151 1.62 -21.45 -11.91
N ASN A 152 1.25 -22.71 -12.17
CA ASN A 152 0.23 -23.07 -13.17
C ASN A 152 0.48 -22.45 -14.57
N VAL A 153 1.73 -22.44 -15.01
CA VAL A 153 2.12 -21.93 -16.31
C VAL A 153 1.59 -22.85 -17.40
N SER A 154 0.79 -22.29 -18.33
CA SER A 154 0.21 -22.99 -19.46
C SER A 154 0.72 -22.40 -20.77
N ASN A 155 1.71 -23.06 -21.38
CA ASN A 155 2.22 -22.64 -22.69
C ASN A 155 1.15 -22.73 -23.78
N ALA A 156 0.21 -23.68 -23.67
CA ALA A 156 -0.87 -23.84 -24.63
C ALA A 156 -1.86 -22.67 -24.63
N LYS A 157 -2.05 -22.01 -23.47
CA LYS A 157 -2.98 -20.89 -23.31
C LYS A 157 -2.28 -19.53 -23.20
N GLY A 158 -0.96 -19.51 -23.05
CA GLY A 158 -0.22 -18.27 -22.78
C GLY A 158 -0.52 -17.66 -21.42
N THR A 159 -0.87 -18.48 -20.43
CA THR A 159 -1.33 -17.98 -19.12
C THR A 159 -0.55 -18.59 -17.95
N PHE A 160 -0.57 -17.89 -16.82
CA PHE A 160 0.06 -18.30 -15.58
C PHE A 160 -0.68 -17.76 -14.35
N THR A 161 -0.31 -18.22 -13.18
CA THR A 161 -0.80 -17.72 -11.89
C THR A 161 0.32 -17.02 -11.15
N LEU A 162 0.04 -15.85 -10.58
CA LEU A 162 0.93 -15.13 -9.67
C LEU A 162 0.32 -15.11 -8.27
N ASN A 163 1.08 -15.62 -7.31
CA ASN A 163 0.73 -15.55 -5.90
C ASN A 163 1.66 -14.56 -5.18
N VAL A 164 1.08 -13.68 -4.40
CA VAL A 164 1.80 -12.86 -3.42
C VAL A 164 1.73 -13.58 -2.09
N ARG A 165 2.87 -13.91 -1.52
CA ARG A 165 3.00 -14.71 -0.32
C ARG A 165 3.70 -13.90 0.79
N ARG A 166 3.47 -14.28 2.04
CA ARG A 166 4.18 -13.69 3.18
C ARG A 166 5.62 -14.23 3.22
N GLY A 167 6.59 -13.36 3.55
CA GLY A 167 8.00 -13.67 3.45
C GLY A 167 8.49 -14.76 4.41
N ASP A 168 7.83 -14.98 5.54
CA ASP A 168 8.19 -16.00 6.54
C ASP A 168 7.56 -17.39 6.29
N ASP A 169 6.89 -17.55 5.16
CA ASP A 169 6.29 -18.84 4.80
C ASP A 169 7.32 -19.83 4.22
N ASN A 170 6.92 -21.08 4.05
CA ASN A 170 7.73 -22.11 3.40
C ASN A 170 6.90 -22.91 2.38
N GLN A 171 7.52 -23.84 1.67
CA GLN A 171 6.84 -24.61 0.63
C GLN A 171 5.74 -25.56 1.16
N LYS A 172 5.84 -26.01 2.43
CA LYS A 172 4.82 -26.87 3.05
C LYS A 172 3.65 -26.07 3.60
N ASN A 173 3.92 -24.89 4.12
CA ASN A 173 2.92 -24.01 4.75
C ASN A 173 2.94 -22.64 4.08
N LYS A 174 2.37 -22.56 2.88
CA LYS A 174 2.27 -21.32 2.11
C LYS A 174 1.23 -20.39 2.71
N VAL A 175 1.62 -19.15 2.95
CA VAL A 175 0.71 -18.07 3.40
C VAL A 175 0.48 -17.14 2.22
N VAL A 176 -0.53 -17.45 1.42
CA VAL A 176 -0.91 -16.64 0.25
C VAL A 176 -1.73 -15.45 0.73
N LEU A 177 -1.26 -14.25 0.42
CA LEU A 177 -1.94 -12.98 0.71
C LEU A 177 -2.88 -12.59 -0.42
N GLU A 178 -2.43 -12.75 -1.67
CA GLU A 178 -3.22 -12.54 -2.89
C GLU A 178 -2.86 -13.58 -3.94
N SER A 179 -3.83 -13.95 -4.76
CA SER A 179 -3.64 -14.87 -5.87
C SER A 179 -4.32 -14.34 -7.13
N PHE A 180 -3.57 -14.17 -8.20
CA PHE A 180 -4.02 -13.73 -9.50
C PHE A 180 -3.87 -14.90 -10.49
N THR A 181 -4.99 -15.49 -10.87
CA THR A 181 -5.02 -16.68 -11.73
C THR A 181 -5.24 -16.29 -13.17
N ASN A 182 -4.78 -17.14 -14.07
CA ASN A 182 -5.01 -17.01 -15.51
C ASN A 182 -4.49 -15.68 -16.11
N LEU A 183 -3.37 -15.16 -15.59
CA LEU A 183 -2.75 -13.95 -16.12
C LEU A 183 -2.14 -14.18 -17.51
N SER A 184 -2.20 -13.17 -18.36
CA SER A 184 -1.61 -13.14 -19.70
C SER A 184 -0.59 -11.97 -19.82
N LEU A 185 0.35 -12.11 -20.74
CA LEU A 185 1.24 -11.01 -21.17
C LEU A 185 0.75 -10.34 -22.47
N ASP A 186 -0.46 -10.69 -22.94
CA ASP A 186 -1.10 -10.09 -24.10
C ASP A 186 -1.96 -8.88 -23.68
N PRO A 187 -1.56 -7.63 -24.04
CA PRO A 187 -2.27 -6.42 -23.65
C PRO A 187 -3.68 -6.29 -24.27
N GLU A 188 -3.98 -7.04 -25.32
CA GLU A 188 -5.31 -7.04 -25.95
C GLU A 188 -6.34 -7.87 -25.16
N THR A 189 -5.89 -8.72 -24.22
CA THR A 189 -6.75 -9.58 -23.42
C THR A 189 -7.23 -8.91 -22.13
N ASP A 190 -8.39 -9.34 -21.60
CA ASP A 190 -8.93 -8.84 -20.34
C ASP A 190 -8.12 -9.30 -19.11
N ASN A 191 -7.41 -10.42 -19.25
CA ASN A 191 -6.56 -11.00 -18.22
C ASN A 191 -5.09 -10.56 -18.33
N TYR A 192 -4.83 -9.47 -19.06
CA TYR A 192 -3.50 -8.87 -19.11
C TYR A 192 -3.01 -8.49 -17.72
N ILE A 193 -1.76 -8.82 -17.40
CA ILE A 193 -1.19 -8.69 -16.05
C ILE A 193 -1.32 -7.28 -15.47
N GLU A 194 -1.10 -6.22 -16.27
CA GLU A 194 -1.25 -4.84 -15.80
C GLU A 194 -2.72 -4.45 -15.57
N LYS A 195 -3.66 -4.95 -16.37
CA LYS A 195 -5.11 -4.73 -16.15
C LYS A 195 -5.61 -5.38 -14.87
N VAL A 196 -5.07 -6.58 -14.56
CA VAL A 196 -5.53 -7.38 -13.41
C VAL A 196 -4.89 -6.93 -12.11
N ILE A 197 -3.62 -6.59 -12.09
CA ILE A 197 -2.86 -6.23 -10.88
C ILE A 197 -2.82 -4.71 -10.70
N GLY A 198 -2.60 -3.98 -11.78
CA GLY A 198 -2.36 -2.54 -11.80
C GLY A 198 -0.89 -2.18 -12.02
N ASN A 199 -0.67 -1.01 -12.60
CA ASN A 199 0.68 -0.49 -12.88
C ASN A 199 0.88 0.95 -12.38
N GLN A 200 -0.10 1.52 -11.66
CA GLN A 200 -0.02 2.91 -11.21
C GLN A 200 1.05 3.11 -10.14
N THR A 201 1.81 4.20 -10.31
CA THR A 201 2.66 4.77 -9.26
C THR A 201 1.97 6.00 -8.69
N LYS A 202 1.89 6.06 -7.37
CA LYS A 202 1.35 7.20 -6.64
C LYS A 202 2.49 8.06 -6.10
N THR A 203 2.44 9.37 -6.37
CA THR A 203 3.44 10.34 -5.93
C THR A 203 2.74 11.53 -5.30
N LEU A 204 3.14 11.89 -4.09
CA LEU A 204 2.66 13.10 -3.43
C LEU A 204 3.22 14.32 -4.15
N ASN A 205 2.34 15.23 -4.56
CA ASN A 205 2.68 16.53 -5.12
C ASN A 205 2.34 17.62 -4.10
N THR A 206 3.35 18.39 -3.73
CA THR A 206 3.27 19.48 -2.74
C THR A 206 3.45 20.85 -3.38
N SER A 207 3.34 20.95 -4.71
CA SER A 207 3.47 22.23 -5.42
C SER A 207 2.23 23.12 -5.29
N GLU A 208 1.11 22.55 -4.83
CA GLU A 208 -0.16 23.23 -4.64
C GLU A 208 -0.66 23.01 -3.20
N ASP A 209 -1.57 23.84 -2.74
CA ASP A 209 -2.22 23.74 -1.46
C ASP A 209 -3.75 23.71 -1.67
N PRO A 210 -4.43 22.65 -1.22
CA PRO A 210 -3.91 21.45 -0.56
C PRO A 210 -3.04 20.57 -1.46
N ALA A 211 -2.06 19.88 -0.88
CA ALA A 211 -1.27 18.86 -1.56
C ALA A 211 -2.17 17.75 -2.11
N PHE A 212 -1.73 17.07 -3.17
CA PHE A 212 -2.51 16.00 -3.77
C PHE A 212 -1.63 14.81 -4.19
N VAL A 213 -2.25 13.64 -4.36
CA VAL A 213 -1.57 12.45 -4.87
C VAL A 213 -1.79 12.33 -6.36
N SER A 214 -0.73 12.49 -7.14
CA SER A 214 -0.76 12.20 -8.58
C SER A 214 -0.57 10.71 -8.82
N SER A 215 -1.30 10.17 -9.80
CA SER A 215 -1.18 8.78 -10.23
C SER A 215 -0.68 8.73 -11.67
N THR A 216 0.39 7.99 -11.93
CA THR A 216 0.93 7.73 -13.27
C THR A 216 0.84 6.24 -13.56
N GLY A 217 0.42 5.87 -14.75
CA GLY A 217 0.14 4.47 -15.15
C GLY A 217 -1.29 4.33 -15.65
N GLU A 218 -1.52 3.41 -16.57
CA GLU A 218 -2.79 3.25 -17.27
C GLU A 218 -3.83 2.50 -16.43
N TYR A 219 -3.37 1.52 -15.65
CA TYR A 219 -4.26 0.60 -14.93
C TYR A 219 -4.18 0.81 -13.41
N VAL A 220 -5.34 1.04 -12.81
CA VAL A 220 -5.48 1.23 -11.35
C VAL A 220 -4.98 0.00 -10.59
N ASN A 221 -4.22 0.21 -9.53
CA ASN A 221 -3.74 -0.88 -8.68
C ASN A 221 -4.92 -1.56 -7.96
N ARG A 222 -5.14 -2.83 -8.27
CA ARG A 222 -6.12 -3.70 -7.63
C ARG A 222 -5.49 -4.54 -6.52
N SER A 223 -4.20 -4.84 -6.64
CA SER A 223 -3.43 -5.45 -5.55
C SER A 223 -3.24 -4.46 -4.41
N LYS A 224 -3.26 -4.97 -3.18
CA LYS A 224 -2.94 -4.19 -1.96
C LYS A 224 -1.45 -4.20 -1.62
N TYR A 225 -0.66 -5.04 -2.28
CA TYR A 225 0.74 -5.29 -1.92
C TYR A 225 1.73 -4.95 -3.02
N ILE A 226 1.37 -5.19 -4.29
CA ILE A 226 2.28 -5.07 -5.43
C ILE A 226 1.65 -4.30 -6.60
N ARG A 227 2.50 -3.88 -7.52
CA ARG A 227 2.12 -3.40 -8.85
C ARG A 227 3.02 -4.02 -9.91
N VAL A 228 2.60 -4.00 -11.14
CA VAL A 228 3.48 -4.30 -12.28
C VAL A 228 4.29 -3.04 -12.58
N ALA A 229 5.60 -3.14 -12.51
CA ALA A 229 6.49 -2.01 -12.80
C ALA A 229 6.74 -1.88 -14.31
N SER A 230 6.90 -3.00 -15.01
CA SER A 230 7.02 -3.05 -16.46
C SER A 230 6.72 -4.45 -17.01
N VAL A 231 6.28 -4.52 -18.27
CA VAL A 231 6.21 -5.76 -19.06
C VAL A 231 7.18 -5.62 -20.22
N SER A 232 8.27 -6.39 -20.18
CA SER A 232 9.35 -6.34 -21.19
C SER A 232 9.07 -7.26 -22.38
N ARG A 233 8.23 -8.28 -22.19
CA ARG A 233 7.94 -9.29 -23.21
C ARG A 233 6.43 -9.53 -23.32
N GLN A 234 5.82 -8.82 -24.24
CA GLN A 234 4.40 -9.01 -24.55
C GLN A 234 4.21 -10.23 -25.47
N THR A 235 3.10 -10.94 -25.30
CA THR A 235 2.72 -12.12 -26.10
C THR A 235 1.52 -11.79 -26.97
N LEU A 236 1.64 -10.76 -27.81
CA LEU A 236 0.57 -10.27 -28.69
C LEU A 236 -0.08 -11.39 -29.51
N ASN A 237 -1.40 -11.44 -29.47
CA ASN A 237 -2.20 -12.42 -30.24
C ASN A 237 -1.67 -13.85 -30.06
N TYR A 238 -1.41 -14.24 -28.79
CA TYR A 238 -0.79 -15.51 -28.47
C TYR A 238 -1.53 -16.72 -29.04
N ILE A 239 -2.85 -16.73 -28.95
CA ILE A 239 -3.70 -17.78 -29.49
C ILE A 239 -4.37 -17.29 -30.78
N GLY A 240 -4.26 -18.07 -31.84
CA GLY A 240 -4.98 -17.85 -33.12
C GLY A 240 -6.45 -18.18 -33.00
N ASN A 241 -7.23 -17.80 -34.04
CA ASN A 241 -8.67 -18.10 -34.14
C ASN A 241 -8.97 -19.60 -34.18
N ASP A 242 -7.97 -20.41 -34.53
CA ASP A 242 -8.03 -21.88 -34.57
C ASP A 242 -7.69 -22.53 -33.21
N GLY A 243 -7.42 -21.72 -32.18
CA GLY A 243 -7.07 -22.19 -30.86
C GLY A 243 -5.62 -22.68 -30.69
N THR A 244 -4.78 -22.51 -31.73
CA THR A 244 -3.36 -22.88 -31.67
C THR A 244 -2.48 -21.68 -31.34
N ILE A 245 -1.22 -21.93 -30.91
CA ILE A 245 -0.25 -20.88 -30.66
C ILE A 245 0.13 -20.23 -32.00
N ARG A 246 -0.18 -18.94 -32.13
CA ARG A 246 0.02 -18.18 -33.37
C ARG A 246 1.49 -17.92 -33.66
N VAL A 247 2.27 -17.61 -32.60
CA VAL A 247 3.71 -17.32 -32.71
C VAL A 247 4.44 -18.23 -31.73
N ALA A 248 5.08 -19.26 -32.21
CA ALA A 248 5.78 -20.27 -31.38
C ALA A 248 6.86 -19.64 -30.47
N SER A 249 7.55 -18.59 -30.94
CA SER A 249 8.56 -17.88 -30.15
C SER A 249 7.97 -17.13 -28.94
N ALA A 250 6.67 -16.78 -28.98
CA ALA A 250 6.01 -16.10 -27.86
C ALA A 250 5.89 -17.01 -26.62
N SER A 251 5.86 -18.34 -26.77
CA SER A 251 5.88 -19.27 -25.64
C SER A 251 7.15 -19.14 -24.80
N GLY A 252 8.26 -18.78 -25.43
CA GLY A 252 9.52 -18.49 -24.74
C GLY A 252 9.52 -17.22 -23.89
N SER A 253 8.56 -16.33 -24.11
CA SER A 253 8.39 -15.10 -23.33
C SER A 253 7.62 -15.31 -22.03
N LEU A 254 6.93 -16.42 -21.86
CA LEU A 254 6.19 -16.72 -20.64
C LEU A 254 7.15 -16.97 -19.47
N PRO A 255 6.78 -16.61 -18.25
CA PRO A 255 7.57 -16.93 -17.07
C PRO A 255 7.58 -18.45 -16.82
N ILE A 256 8.61 -18.96 -16.19
CA ILE A 256 8.62 -20.34 -15.66
C ILE A 256 8.00 -20.39 -14.28
N ALA A 257 7.58 -21.59 -13.84
CA ALA A 257 7.16 -21.82 -12.47
C ALA A 257 8.36 -21.64 -11.52
N GLN A 258 8.32 -20.66 -10.67
CA GLN A 258 9.39 -20.25 -9.77
C GLN A 258 8.87 -19.38 -8.62
N SER A 259 9.69 -19.15 -7.61
CA SER A 259 9.42 -18.21 -6.53
C SER A 259 10.65 -17.34 -6.27
N GLY A 260 10.41 -16.18 -5.65
CA GLY A 260 11.48 -15.26 -5.27
C GLY A 260 11.01 -14.26 -4.22
N SER A 261 11.87 -13.34 -3.90
CA SER A 261 11.68 -12.30 -2.92
C SER A 261 11.61 -10.92 -3.56
N PHE A 262 11.57 -9.89 -2.72
CA PHE A 262 11.71 -8.49 -3.12
C PHE A 262 12.97 -7.90 -2.50
N GLU A 263 13.65 -6.99 -3.20
CA GLU A 263 14.91 -6.38 -2.81
C GLU A 263 15.02 -4.93 -3.27
N SER A 264 16.12 -4.27 -2.95
CA SER A 264 16.42 -2.89 -3.39
C SER A 264 15.55 -1.79 -2.79
N ALA A 265 14.66 -2.09 -1.84
CA ALA A 265 13.94 -1.05 -1.12
C ALA A 265 14.90 -0.23 -0.23
N THR A 266 14.61 1.05 -0.12
CA THR A 266 15.39 1.99 0.71
C THR A 266 14.53 2.60 1.81
N GLY A 267 15.18 3.10 2.85
CA GLY A 267 14.55 3.75 3.99
C GLY A 267 14.35 2.84 5.19
N ALA A 268 14.80 3.29 6.35
CA ALA A 268 14.66 2.59 7.63
C ALA A 268 13.62 3.31 8.51
N ASN A 269 12.73 2.56 9.14
CA ASN A 269 11.70 3.12 10.02
C ASN A 269 12.27 3.79 11.27
N VAL A 270 13.46 3.35 11.71
CA VAL A 270 14.17 3.89 12.86
C VAL A 270 15.58 4.22 12.44
N VAL A 271 15.97 5.47 12.54
CA VAL A 271 17.32 5.91 12.24
C VAL A 271 18.15 5.76 13.52
N GLY A 272 19.22 4.93 13.43
CA GLY A 272 20.33 5.03 14.38
C GLY A 272 20.18 4.27 15.69
N GLY A 273 19.33 3.28 15.84
CA GLY A 273 19.27 2.44 17.06
C GLY A 273 18.91 3.19 18.36
N ASP A 274 18.56 4.46 18.25
CA ASP A 274 18.19 5.30 19.36
C ASP A 274 16.81 4.93 19.90
N ASN A 275 16.69 5.06 21.21
CA ASN A 275 15.45 4.82 21.91
C ASN A 275 14.30 5.58 21.25
N TYR A 276 13.47 4.85 20.58
CA TYR A 276 12.27 5.26 19.89
C TYR A 276 11.36 6.19 20.74
N PHE A 277 11.40 6.07 22.05
CA PHE A 277 10.65 6.90 23.00
C PHE A 277 11.47 7.99 23.69
N SER A 278 12.78 8.09 23.46
CA SER A 278 13.63 8.94 24.30
C SER A 278 13.61 10.42 23.92
N ASP A 279 13.04 10.80 22.78
CA ASP A 279 13.08 12.18 22.31
C ASP A 279 11.69 12.69 21.85
N ILE A 280 10.77 12.74 22.81
CA ILE A 280 9.41 13.25 22.56
C ILE A 280 9.39 14.77 22.39
N SER A 281 10.39 15.51 22.91
CA SER A 281 10.40 16.98 22.90
C SER A 281 10.60 17.58 21.50
N THR A 282 11.42 16.94 20.64
CA THR A 282 11.70 17.40 19.28
C THR A 282 11.27 16.38 18.23
N ARG A 283 11.13 15.12 18.63
CA ARG A 283 10.73 14.00 17.77
C ARG A 283 9.61 13.19 18.45
N SER A 284 8.75 12.62 17.67
CA SER A 284 7.80 11.64 18.15
C SER A 284 7.99 10.34 17.38
N GLN A 285 8.22 9.25 18.11
CA GLN A 285 8.33 7.93 17.50
C GLN A 285 9.42 7.85 16.40
N GLY A 286 10.55 8.54 16.61
CA GLY A 286 11.65 8.63 15.65
C GLY A 286 11.45 9.63 14.52
N LEU A 287 10.31 10.32 14.45
CA LEU A 287 10.00 11.32 13.42
C LEU A 287 10.16 12.75 13.92
N THR A 288 10.51 13.64 12.99
CA THR A 288 10.46 15.09 13.22
C THR A 288 9.07 15.63 12.89
N GLY A 289 8.67 16.75 13.51
CA GLY A 289 7.37 17.38 13.25
C GLY A 289 7.13 17.71 11.78
N GLY A 290 8.15 18.16 11.05
CA GLY A 290 8.03 18.49 9.62
C GLY A 290 7.56 17.36 8.70
N CYS A 291 7.72 16.10 9.12
CA CYS A 291 7.24 14.95 8.34
C CYS A 291 5.71 14.90 8.23
N TYR A 292 4.99 15.55 9.13
CA TYR A 292 3.53 15.57 9.15
C TYR A 292 2.91 16.63 8.24
N THR A 293 3.64 17.69 7.92
CA THR A 293 3.10 18.85 7.18
C THR A 293 2.43 18.48 5.86
N ASN A 294 3.09 17.66 5.06
CA ASN A 294 2.57 17.24 3.76
C ASN A 294 1.33 16.36 3.90
N ALA A 295 1.29 15.47 4.88
CA ALA A 295 0.16 14.59 5.13
C ALA A 295 -1.06 15.36 5.66
N ILE A 296 -0.84 16.42 6.44
CA ILE A 296 -1.88 17.31 6.93
C ILE A 296 -2.47 18.11 5.75
N SER A 297 -1.63 18.76 4.94
CA SER A 297 -2.09 19.49 3.74
C SER A 297 -2.85 18.58 2.78
N LEU A 298 -2.37 17.36 2.53
CA LEU A 298 -3.03 16.38 1.66
C LEU A 298 -4.47 16.08 2.11
N LEU A 299 -4.69 15.89 3.41
CA LEU A 299 -6.02 15.62 3.97
C LEU A 299 -6.92 16.89 4.02
N GLY A 300 -6.41 18.05 3.64
CA GLY A 300 -7.19 19.26 3.42
C GLY A 300 -8.17 19.16 2.25
N ASN A 301 -7.90 18.29 1.28
CA ASN A 301 -8.80 18.07 0.14
C ASN A 301 -10.03 17.26 0.56
N LYS A 302 -11.12 17.95 0.90
CA LYS A 302 -12.38 17.35 1.33
C LYS A 302 -13.18 16.69 0.22
N ASP A 303 -12.89 16.99 -1.03
CA ASP A 303 -13.56 16.37 -2.17
C ASP A 303 -13.00 14.96 -2.47
N GLU A 304 -11.74 14.71 -2.08
CA GLU A 304 -11.08 13.43 -2.28
C GLU A 304 -11.11 12.53 -1.03
N TYR A 305 -10.95 13.14 0.17
CA TYR A 305 -10.84 12.39 1.43
C TYR A 305 -11.99 12.72 2.38
N VAL A 306 -12.83 11.72 2.65
CA VAL A 306 -13.98 11.84 3.56
C VAL A 306 -13.67 11.16 4.89
N PHE A 307 -13.76 11.91 5.98
CA PHE A 307 -13.63 11.43 7.36
C PHE A 307 -14.29 12.43 8.32
N ASN A 308 -14.66 11.98 9.51
CA ASN A 308 -15.29 12.81 10.54
C ASN A 308 -14.44 13.02 11.80
N ILE A 309 -13.33 12.29 11.92
CA ILE A 309 -12.37 12.44 13.01
C ILE A 309 -10.97 12.47 12.40
N ILE A 310 -10.10 13.36 12.89
CA ILE A 310 -8.68 13.36 12.55
C ILE A 310 -7.82 13.33 13.80
N SER A 311 -6.76 12.51 13.80
CA SER A 311 -5.84 12.38 14.92
C SER A 311 -4.41 12.11 14.48
N VAL A 312 -3.46 12.56 15.31
CA VAL A 312 -2.00 12.41 15.14
C VAL A 312 -1.38 11.75 16.38
N PRO A 313 -1.57 10.45 16.58
CA PRO A 313 -1.12 9.77 17.79
C PRO A 313 0.38 9.96 18.05
N GLY A 314 0.72 10.41 19.28
CA GLY A 314 2.10 10.64 19.70
C GLY A 314 2.63 12.04 19.46
N LEU A 315 1.85 12.94 18.87
CA LEU A 315 2.13 14.38 18.90
C LEU A 315 1.35 15.03 20.05
N THR A 316 2.04 15.89 20.82
CA THR A 316 1.41 16.71 21.84
C THR A 316 1.57 18.18 21.47
N ARG A 317 0.59 19.03 21.78
CA ARG A 317 0.68 20.46 21.49
C ARG A 317 1.86 21.10 22.23
N ALA A 318 2.15 20.64 23.45
CA ALA A 318 3.27 21.13 24.26
C ALA A 318 4.64 20.92 23.59
N SER A 319 4.84 19.83 22.84
CA SER A 319 6.12 19.51 22.17
C SER A 319 6.10 19.73 20.65
N HIS A 320 4.92 19.67 20.03
CA HIS A 320 4.72 19.70 18.56
C HIS A 320 3.61 20.70 18.19
N GLY A 321 3.62 21.88 18.82
CA GLY A 321 2.54 22.88 18.68
C GLY A 321 2.18 23.19 17.23
N THR A 322 3.17 23.42 16.37
CA THR A 322 2.95 23.74 14.96
C THR A 322 2.10 22.68 14.23
N GLN A 323 2.39 21.40 14.45
CA GLN A 323 1.67 20.31 13.76
C GLN A 323 0.28 20.10 14.35
N VAL A 324 0.15 20.20 15.68
CA VAL A 324 -1.14 20.07 16.37
C VAL A 324 -2.04 21.25 16.01
N ASP A 325 -1.53 22.48 16.01
CA ASP A 325 -2.29 23.67 15.61
C ASP A 325 -2.68 23.59 14.13
N SER A 326 -1.84 23.02 13.24
CA SER A 326 -2.20 22.77 11.83
C SER A 326 -3.36 21.78 11.69
N ILE A 327 -3.45 20.74 12.54
CA ILE A 327 -4.58 19.79 12.54
C ILE A 327 -5.87 20.45 13.02
N ILE A 328 -5.78 21.32 14.03
CA ILE A 328 -6.92 22.09 14.52
C ILE A 328 -7.44 23.02 13.42
N SER A 329 -6.53 23.80 12.81
CA SER A 329 -6.87 24.69 11.69
C SER A 329 -7.48 23.93 10.51
N LEU A 330 -6.91 22.76 10.16
CA LEU A 330 -7.47 21.90 9.12
C LEU A 330 -8.93 21.50 9.43
N ALA A 331 -9.22 21.11 10.68
CA ALA A 331 -10.56 20.71 11.08
C ALA A 331 -11.55 21.90 11.03
N GLU A 332 -11.08 23.10 11.42
CA GLU A 332 -11.87 24.35 11.31
C GLU A 332 -12.18 24.70 9.85
N GLU A 333 -11.17 24.66 8.96
CA GLU A 333 -11.33 24.98 7.54
C GLU A 333 -12.21 23.97 6.81
N ARG A 334 -12.07 22.68 7.14
CA ARG A 334 -12.92 21.65 6.56
C ARG A 334 -14.37 21.75 7.04
N GLY A 335 -14.58 21.92 8.33
CA GLY A 335 -15.92 22.03 8.95
C GLY A 335 -16.73 20.71 8.94
N ASP A 336 -16.15 19.60 8.47
CA ASP A 336 -16.79 18.28 8.35
C ASP A 336 -16.17 17.23 9.27
N CYS A 337 -15.15 17.59 10.07
CA CYS A 337 -14.45 16.69 10.96
C CYS A 337 -14.10 17.35 12.30
N ILE A 338 -13.76 16.51 13.28
CA ILE A 338 -13.30 16.90 14.62
C ILE A 338 -11.86 16.48 14.80
N ALA A 339 -10.99 17.40 15.24
CA ALA A 339 -9.63 17.09 15.63
C ALA A 339 -9.58 16.51 17.04
N VAL A 340 -8.95 15.33 17.17
CA VAL A 340 -8.66 14.69 18.47
C VAL A 340 -7.16 14.75 18.71
N VAL A 341 -6.73 15.62 19.65
CA VAL A 341 -5.33 15.95 19.86
C VAL A 341 -4.93 15.89 21.33
N ASP A 342 -3.66 15.58 21.59
CA ASP A 342 -3.07 15.60 22.92
C ASP A 342 -2.45 16.99 23.18
N LEU A 343 -2.85 17.64 24.28
CA LEU A 343 -2.40 19.01 24.61
C LEU A 343 -1.09 19.04 25.39
N VAL A 344 -0.87 18.07 26.27
CA VAL A 344 0.23 18.08 27.25
C VAL A 344 1.03 16.79 27.21
N ASN A 345 2.27 16.87 27.67
CA ASN A 345 3.14 15.69 27.77
C ASN A 345 2.75 14.80 28.96
N TYR A 346 3.15 13.53 28.90
CA TYR A 346 2.99 12.59 30.01
C TYR A 346 3.62 13.13 31.30
N GLY A 347 2.93 12.94 32.43
CA GLY A 347 3.37 13.41 33.74
C GLY A 347 3.01 14.86 34.05
N THR A 348 2.35 15.59 33.16
CA THR A 348 1.83 16.92 33.43
C THR A 348 0.72 16.86 34.49
N SER A 349 0.74 17.79 35.47
CA SER A 349 -0.29 17.86 36.53
C SER A 349 -1.67 18.18 35.92
N VAL A 350 -2.74 17.73 36.57
CA VAL A 350 -4.11 17.97 36.15
C VAL A 350 -4.41 19.47 36.02
N ALA A 351 -3.91 20.29 36.93
CA ALA A 351 -4.10 21.74 36.89
C ALA A 351 -3.45 22.36 35.65
N ASN A 352 -2.24 21.95 35.28
CA ASN A 352 -1.58 22.42 34.07
C ASN A 352 -2.21 21.88 32.81
N ALA A 353 -2.76 20.67 32.83
CA ALA A 353 -3.49 20.12 31.71
C ALA A 353 -4.81 20.89 31.46
N ALA A 354 -5.53 21.24 32.51
CA ALA A 354 -6.74 22.09 32.42
C ALA A 354 -6.40 23.49 31.89
N ALA A 355 -5.33 24.13 32.41
CA ALA A 355 -4.89 25.43 31.91
C ALA A 355 -4.45 25.37 30.43
N ALA A 356 -3.83 24.27 29.99
CA ALA A 356 -3.50 24.07 28.58
C ALA A 356 -4.76 23.94 27.71
N ALA A 357 -5.80 23.27 28.18
CA ALA A 357 -7.09 23.18 27.49
C ALA A 357 -7.77 24.54 27.35
N ASP A 358 -7.76 25.35 28.41
CA ASP A 358 -8.33 26.70 28.40
C ASP A 358 -7.55 27.66 27.47
N SER A 359 -6.30 27.37 27.15
CA SER A 359 -5.45 28.17 26.25
C SER A 359 -5.65 27.87 24.75
N VAL A 360 -6.37 26.83 24.42
CA VAL A 360 -6.72 26.50 23.02
C VAL A 360 -8.00 27.23 22.66
N ASN A 361 -7.85 28.38 22.02
CA ASN A 361 -8.98 29.06 21.41
C ASN A 361 -9.24 28.40 20.06
N SER A 362 -10.23 27.55 19.98
CA SER A 362 -10.76 26.96 18.75
C SER A 362 -12.13 27.52 18.48
#